data_de612cb14e82f2ac86afa9cb6965caf7
#
_entry.id   de612cb14e82f2ac86afa9cb6965caf7
#
_cell.length_a   1.000
_cell.length_b   1.000
_cell.length_c   1.000
_cell.angle_alpha   90.00
_cell.angle_beta   90.00
_cell.angle_gamma   90.00
#
_symmetry.space_group_name_H-M   'P 1'
#
loop_
_entity.id
_entity.type
_entity.pdbx_description
1 polymer ?
#
loop_
_entity_poly.entity_id
_entity_poly.type
_entity_poly.pdbx_seq_one_letter_code
_entity_poly.pdbx_strand_id
1 'polypeptide(L)'
;MENICLEGIVVSSLIYKEKSKIVYIYTKDGMVSFRALGSLNEKKGMLPLTTTMNRVSVIMTDKAFPRAIDYTLHDSYEYIKDDLKKTLFMQYILEIISKLPEDSPHERIYSLLKRVLELFKDYDGLMLTTLFMIKMTYSFGVAPILKKCVICNNPNTMYFSIRDGGALCGNHHKREVFNKDILDKIKELYFIDIYNDSLDKIKEYDMIELFRIVNLYYSSHVDIYLKGASSLIF
;
A
#
# COMPACT_ATOMS: atom_id res chain seq x y z
N MET A 1 -28.75 -1.24 -21.95
CA MET A 1 -28.01 -0.87 -20.73
C MET A 1 -26.56 -1.26 -21.00
N GLU A 2 -25.68 -0.31 -21.01
CA GLU A 2 -24.25 -0.58 -21.17
C GLU A 2 -23.73 -1.25 -19.89
N ASN A 3 -22.83 -2.20 -20.05
CA ASN A 3 -22.11 -2.84 -18.97
C ASN A 3 -20.68 -2.31 -18.97
N ILE A 4 -20.14 -2.08 -17.79
CA ILE A 4 -18.75 -1.65 -17.60
C ILE A 4 -17.95 -2.87 -17.16
N CYS A 5 -16.77 -3.09 -17.76
CA CYS A 5 -15.79 -4.09 -17.33
C CYS A 5 -14.56 -3.40 -16.74
N LEU A 6 -14.23 -3.72 -15.49
CA LEU A 6 -13.08 -3.17 -14.79
C LEU A 6 -12.23 -4.28 -14.17
N GLU A 7 -10.91 -4.17 -14.26
CA GLU A 7 -9.96 -4.98 -13.50
C GLU A 7 -9.55 -4.24 -12.23
N GLY A 8 -9.49 -4.97 -11.12
CA GLY A 8 -9.05 -4.41 -9.85
C GLY A 8 -8.66 -5.47 -8.83
N ILE A 9 -8.11 -5.00 -7.70
CA ILE A 9 -7.77 -5.82 -6.54
C ILE A 9 -8.82 -5.55 -5.47
N VAL A 10 -9.42 -6.60 -4.92
CA VAL A 10 -10.41 -6.50 -3.85
C VAL A 10 -9.74 -5.98 -2.57
N VAL A 11 -10.10 -4.77 -2.17
CA VAL A 11 -9.58 -4.12 -0.96
C VAL A 11 -10.39 -4.49 0.26
N SER A 12 -11.71 -4.44 0.13
CA SER A 12 -12.61 -4.80 1.23
C SER A 12 -13.98 -5.23 0.73
N SER A 13 -14.72 -5.92 1.60
CA SER A 13 -16.13 -6.21 1.37
C SER A 13 -16.92 -6.10 2.67
N LEU A 14 -18.11 -5.49 2.59
CA LEU A 14 -18.98 -5.26 3.74
C LEU A 14 -20.32 -5.94 3.52
N ILE A 15 -20.89 -6.56 4.56
CA ILE A 15 -22.23 -7.14 4.50
C ILE A 15 -23.25 -6.03 4.21
N TYR A 16 -24.08 -6.26 3.21
CA TYR A 16 -25.14 -5.36 2.78
C TYR A 16 -26.46 -6.13 2.64
N LYS A 17 -27.41 -5.86 3.52
CA LYS A 17 -28.65 -6.63 3.64
C LYS A 17 -28.38 -8.12 3.94
N GLU A 18 -29.40 -8.94 3.96
CA GLU A 18 -29.35 -10.34 4.41
C GLU A 18 -28.48 -11.28 3.55
N LYS A 19 -28.28 -10.98 2.25
CA LYS A 19 -27.70 -11.94 1.29
C LYS A 19 -26.64 -11.35 0.36
N SER A 20 -26.18 -10.13 0.61
CA SER A 20 -25.34 -9.39 -0.33
C SER A 20 -24.16 -8.71 0.37
N LYS A 21 -23.15 -8.36 -0.42
CA LYS A 21 -22.03 -7.51 0.04
C LYS A 21 -21.88 -6.28 -0.84
N ILE A 22 -21.36 -5.19 -0.30
CA ILE A 22 -20.72 -4.12 -1.05
C ILE A 22 -19.24 -4.46 -1.11
N VAL A 23 -18.69 -4.46 -2.32
CA VAL A 23 -17.29 -4.78 -2.58
C VAL A 23 -16.59 -3.51 -3.04
N TYR A 24 -15.40 -3.28 -2.52
CA TYR A 24 -14.50 -2.21 -2.93
C TYR A 24 -13.30 -2.81 -3.62
N ILE A 25 -13.08 -2.42 -4.88
CA ILE A 25 -11.90 -2.81 -5.66
C ILE A 25 -11.05 -1.58 -5.94
N TYR A 26 -9.73 -1.74 -5.88
CA TYR A 26 -8.79 -0.72 -6.33
C TYR A 26 -8.37 -1.02 -7.76
N THR A 27 -8.61 -0.08 -8.65
CA THR A 27 -8.34 -0.15 -10.09
C THR A 27 -7.25 0.83 -10.51
N LYS A 28 -6.84 0.81 -11.76
CA LYS A 28 -5.92 1.81 -12.33
C LYS A 28 -6.49 3.24 -12.32
N ASP A 29 -7.81 3.39 -12.21
CA ASP A 29 -8.53 4.67 -12.22
C ASP A 29 -8.99 5.08 -10.81
N GLY A 30 -8.63 4.31 -9.76
CA GLY A 30 -8.98 4.57 -8.37
C GLY A 30 -9.89 3.52 -7.75
N MET A 31 -10.50 3.89 -6.63
CA MET A 31 -11.38 3.00 -5.87
C MET A 31 -12.77 2.95 -6.48
N VAL A 32 -13.28 1.76 -6.76
CA VAL A 32 -14.63 1.53 -7.28
C VAL A 32 -15.40 0.62 -6.33
N SER A 33 -16.66 0.93 -6.09
CA SER A 33 -17.55 0.10 -5.27
C SER A 33 -18.76 -0.40 -6.07
N PHE A 34 -19.19 -1.62 -5.77
CA PHE A 34 -20.37 -2.22 -6.36
C PHE A 34 -21.04 -3.23 -5.43
N ARG A 35 -22.27 -3.60 -5.75
CA ARG A 35 -23.02 -4.63 -5.02
C ARG A 35 -22.80 -6.01 -5.64
N ALA A 36 -22.40 -6.97 -4.82
CA ALA A 36 -22.36 -8.39 -5.14
C ALA A 36 -23.62 -9.05 -4.55
N LEU A 37 -24.68 -9.15 -5.37
CA LEU A 37 -25.99 -9.65 -4.92
C LEU A 37 -25.98 -11.16 -4.71
N GLY A 38 -26.40 -11.60 -3.53
CA GLY A 38 -26.43 -13.01 -3.17
C GLY A 38 -25.06 -13.60 -2.88
N SER A 39 -24.04 -12.77 -2.64
CA SER A 39 -22.66 -13.20 -2.38
C SER A 39 -22.48 -13.96 -1.07
N LEU A 40 -23.45 -13.92 -0.16
CA LEU A 40 -23.47 -14.75 1.05
C LEU A 40 -24.07 -16.15 0.80
N ASN A 41 -24.58 -16.42 -0.41
CA ASN A 41 -25.03 -17.74 -0.80
C ASN A 41 -23.90 -18.47 -1.55
N GLU A 42 -23.32 -19.49 -0.94
CA GLU A 42 -22.22 -20.29 -1.51
C GLU A 42 -22.52 -20.85 -2.90
N LYS A 43 -23.79 -21.23 -3.15
CA LYS A 43 -24.24 -21.77 -4.45
C LYS A 43 -24.11 -20.76 -5.61
N LYS A 44 -23.95 -19.48 -5.33
CA LYS A 44 -23.78 -18.43 -6.36
C LYS A 44 -22.34 -18.23 -6.80
N GLY A 45 -21.37 -18.89 -6.17
CA GLY A 45 -19.97 -18.86 -6.59
C GLY A 45 -19.31 -17.46 -6.51
N MET A 46 -19.88 -16.50 -5.77
CA MET A 46 -19.37 -15.12 -5.70
C MET A 46 -18.31 -14.89 -4.59
N LEU A 47 -17.89 -15.94 -3.92
CA LEU A 47 -16.88 -15.84 -2.86
C LEU A 47 -15.58 -15.20 -3.35
N PRO A 48 -14.98 -15.61 -4.50
CA PRO A 48 -13.75 -14.98 -4.98
C PRO A 48 -13.87 -13.49 -5.24
N LEU A 49 -15.03 -13.02 -5.74
CA LEU A 49 -15.28 -11.60 -5.98
C LEU A 49 -15.35 -10.77 -4.69
N THR A 50 -15.62 -11.40 -3.55
CA THR A 50 -15.77 -10.72 -2.25
C THR A 50 -14.62 -10.99 -1.29
N THR A 51 -13.62 -11.76 -1.72
CA THR A 51 -12.45 -12.10 -0.92
C THR A 51 -11.36 -11.05 -1.16
N THR A 52 -10.88 -10.43 -0.08
CA THR A 52 -9.80 -9.44 -0.13
C THR A 52 -8.53 -10.00 -0.78
N MET A 53 -7.74 -9.12 -1.36
CA MET A 53 -6.50 -9.41 -2.12
C MET A 53 -6.73 -10.04 -3.49
N ASN A 54 -7.88 -10.64 -3.79
CA ASN A 54 -8.12 -11.23 -5.11
C ASN A 54 -8.04 -10.17 -6.21
N ARG A 55 -7.33 -10.50 -7.30
CA ARG A 55 -7.33 -9.71 -8.54
C ARG A 55 -8.41 -10.24 -9.46
N VAL A 56 -9.37 -9.40 -9.79
CA VAL A 56 -10.57 -9.77 -10.54
C VAL A 56 -10.84 -8.78 -11.67
N SER A 57 -11.43 -9.28 -12.77
CA SER A 57 -12.19 -8.42 -13.67
C SER A 57 -13.67 -8.58 -13.35
N VAL A 58 -14.40 -7.49 -13.21
CA VAL A 58 -15.84 -7.50 -12.91
C VAL A 58 -16.61 -6.83 -14.03
N ILE A 59 -17.66 -7.48 -14.49
CA ILE A 59 -18.67 -6.88 -15.36
C ILE A 59 -19.81 -6.39 -14.48
N MET A 60 -20.13 -5.11 -14.58
CA MET A 60 -21.16 -4.49 -13.74
C MET A 60 -22.08 -3.57 -14.55
N THR A 61 -23.26 -3.29 -13.98
CA THR A 61 -24.21 -2.34 -14.59
C THR A 61 -23.65 -0.91 -14.51
N ASP A 62 -23.80 -0.15 -15.60
CA ASP A 62 -23.50 1.30 -15.61
C ASP A 62 -24.65 2.06 -14.95
N LYS A 63 -24.52 2.28 -13.63
CA LYS A 63 -25.49 3.03 -12.79
C LYS A 63 -24.74 3.67 -11.65
N ALA A 64 -25.35 4.69 -11.03
CA ALA A 64 -24.81 5.39 -9.85
C ALA A 64 -24.47 4.45 -8.68
N PHE A 65 -25.16 3.32 -8.56
CA PHE A 65 -24.82 2.27 -7.59
C PHE A 65 -24.74 0.93 -8.32
N PRO A 66 -23.58 0.59 -8.91
CA PRO A 66 -23.41 -0.57 -9.78
C PRO A 66 -23.71 -1.90 -9.09
N ARG A 67 -24.05 -2.89 -9.90
CA ARG A 67 -24.25 -4.29 -9.48
C ARG A 67 -23.37 -5.18 -10.32
N ALA A 68 -22.58 -6.04 -9.69
CA ALA A 68 -21.84 -7.09 -10.40
C ALA A 68 -22.82 -8.03 -11.11
N ILE A 69 -22.51 -8.31 -12.36
CA ILE A 69 -23.24 -9.24 -13.24
C ILE A 69 -22.45 -10.53 -13.32
N ASP A 70 -21.15 -10.40 -13.62
CA ASP A 70 -20.22 -11.51 -13.79
C ASP A 70 -18.81 -11.08 -13.39
N TYR A 71 -17.88 -12.02 -13.21
CA TYR A 71 -16.50 -11.75 -12.89
C TYR A 71 -15.56 -12.84 -13.38
N THR A 72 -14.30 -12.48 -13.57
CA THR A 72 -13.19 -13.41 -13.80
C THR A 72 -12.16 -13.23 -12.69
N LEU A 73 -11.78 -14.32 -12.03
CA LEU A 73 -10.65 -14.34 -11.08
C LEU A 73 -9.35 -14.50 -11.86
N HIS A 74 -8.42 -13.55 -11.72
CA HIS A 74 -7.09 -13.61 -12.34
C HIS A 74 -6.04 -14.22 -11.41
N ASP A 75 -6.08 -13.84 -10.13
CA ASP A 75 -5.16 -14.33 -9.11
C ASP A 75 -5.83 -14.26 -7.73
N SER A 76 -5.62 -15.27 -6.92
CA SER A 76 -6.09 -15.31 -5.53
C SER A 76 -4.97 -15.03 -4.52
N TYR A 77 -3.69 -15.04 -4.97
CA TYR A 77 -2.51 -14.85 -4.13
C TYR A 77 -2.50 -15.73 -2.89
N GLU A 78 -2.77 -17.03 -3.06
CA GLU A 78 -2.87 -18.01 -1.97
C GLU A 78 -1.62 -18.03 -1.09
N TYR A 79 -0.42 -17.90 -1.68
CA TYR A 79 0.85 -17.82 -0.94
C TYR A 79 0.96 -16.66 0.05
N ILE A 80 0.07 -15.66 -0.01
CA ILE A 80 -0.07 -14.61 1.01
C ILE A 80 -1.07 -15.07 2.07
N LYS A 81 -2.19 -15.66 1.65
CA LYS A 81 -3.31 -16.03 2.53
C LYS A 81 -2.99 -17.23 3.41
N ASP A 82 -2.13 -18.13 2.93
CA ASP A 82 -1.66 -19.29 3.68
C ASP A 82 -0.66 -18.93 4.79
N ASP A 83 -0.17 -17.70 4.82
CA ASP A 83 0.73 -17.18 5.83
C ASP A 83 0.09 -16.02 6.58
N LEU A 84 -0.17 -16.22 7.89
CA LEU A 84 -0.81 -15.20 8.74
C LEU A 84 -0.02 -13.89 8.77
N LYS A 85 1.31 -13.95 8.83
CA LYS A 85 2.15 -12.74 8.85
C LYS A 85 2.05 -11.98 7.53
N LYS A 86 2.17 -12.66 6.40
CA LYS A 86 2.00 -12.05 5.07
C LYS A 86 0.60 -11.44 4.92
N THR A 87 -0.43 -12.14 5.38
CA THR A 87 -1.81 -11.64 5.39
C THR A 87 -1.94 -10.34 6.17
N LEU A 88 -1.37 -10.24 7.38
CA LEU A 88 -1.41 -9.03 8.21
C LEU A 88 -0.68 -7.87 7.53
N PHE A 89 0.49 -8.08 6.97
CA PHE A 89 1.23 -7.06 6.23
C PHE A 89 0.46 -6.59 4.99
N MET A 90 -0.15 -7.51 4.26
CA MET A 90 -0.94 -7.16 3.10
C MET A 90 -2.21 -6.39 3.47
N GLN A 91 -2.89 -6.75 4.55
CA GLN A 91 -4.04 -5.99 5.06
C GLN A 91 -3.65 -4.55 5.41
N TYR A 92 -2.46 -4.35 5.97
CA TYR A 92 -1.95 -3.02 6.25
C TYR A 92 -1.71 -2.20 4.97
N ILE A 93 -1.14 -2.81 3.92
CA ILE A 93 -1.00 -2.19 2.59
C ILE A 93 -2.38 -1.81 2.02
N LEU A 94 -3.38 -2.70 2.10
CA LEU A 94 -4.74 -2.40 1.64
C LEU A 94 -5.42 -1.30 2.45
N GLU A 95 -5.11 -1.18 3.74
CA GLU A 95 -5.58 -0.07 4.55
C GLU A 95 -5.02 1.27 4.05
N ILE A 96 -3.72 1.33 3.71
CA ILE A 96 -3.10 2.52 3.09
C ILE A 96 -3.81 2.87 1.77
N ILE A 97 -4.01 1.86 0.90
CA ILE A 97 -4.73 2.05 -0.38
C ILE A 97 -6.14 2.63 -0.16
N SER A 98 -6.84 2.18 0.89
CA SER A 98 -8.21 2.65 1.19
C SER A 98 -8.29 4.12 1.64
N LYS A 99 -7.14 4.73 1.95
CA LYS A 99 -7.02 6.11 2.45
C LYS A 99 -6.44 7.08 1.42
N LEU A 100 -6.16 6.62 0.22
CA LEU A 100 -5.60 7.46 -0.83
C LEU A 100 -6.52 8.63 -1.20
N PRO A 101 -5.96 9.83 -1.42
CA PRO A 101 -6.68 10.94 -2.05
C PRO A 101 -7.21 10.56 -3.44
N GLU A 102 -8.33 11.16 -3.85
CA GLU A 102 -8.97 10.89 -5.15
C GLU A 102 -8.10 11.34 -6.34
N ASP A 103 -7.26 12.35 -6.16
CA ASP A 103 -6.33 12.88 -7.17
C ASP A 103 -4.97 12.17 -7.21
N SER A 104 -4.85 11.04 -6.51
CA SER A 104 -3.62 10.23 -6.51
C SER A 104 -3.30 9.68 -7.90
N PRO A 105 -2.02 9.40 -8.22
CA PRO A 105 -1.62 8.78 -9.48
C PRO A 105 -1.98 7.28 -9.51
N HIS A 106 -3.28 6.97 -9.56
CA HIS A 106 -3.85 5.65 -9.34
C HIS A 106 -3.25 4.56 -10.23
N GLU A 107 -2.97 4.84 -11.51
CA GLU A 107 -2.38 3.86 -12.43
C GLU A 107 -1.00 3.38 -11.95
N ARG A 108 -0.16 4.32 -11.49
CA ARG A 108 1.17 3.99 -10.94
C ARG A 108 1.07 3.21 -9.63
N ILE A 109 0.13 3.61 -8.77
CA ILE A 109 -0.09 2.93 -7.48
C ILE A 109 -0.66 1.53 -7.71
N TYR A 110 -1.58 1.37 -8.66
CA TYR A 110 -2.14 0.06 -9.02
C TYR A 110 -1.03 -0.88 -9.53
N SER A 111 -0.16 -0.38 -10.39
CA SER A 111 0.99 -1.13 -10.90
C SER A 111 1.95 -1.50 -9.75
N LEU A 112 2.25 -0.56 -8.84
CA LEU A 112 3.06 -0.80 -7.66
C LEU A 112 2.44 -1.88 -6.76
N LEU A 113 1.14 -1.80 -6.48
CA LEU A 113 0.42 -2.77 -5.67
C LEU A 113 0.48 -4.17 -6.27
N LYS A 114 0.24 -4.31 -7.57
CA LYS A 114 0.37 -5.60 -8.29
C LYS A 114 1.78 -6.17 -8.14
N ARG A 115 2.80 -5.34 -8.35
CA ARG A 115 4.19 -5.78 -8.22
C ARG A 115 4.53 -6.21 -6.80
N VAL A 116 4.09 -5.49 -5.80
CA VAL A 116 4.29 -5.86 -4.39
C VAL A 116 3.62 -7.18 -4.06
N LEU A 117 2.38 -7.41 -4.53
CA LEU A 117 1.68 -8.69 -4.36
C LEU A 117 2.51 -9.86 -4.94
N GLU A 118 3.08 -9.71 -6.13
CA GLU A 118 3.95 -10.73 -6.74
C GLU A 118 5.21 -11.00 -5.91
N LEU A 119 5.83 -9.93 -5.40
CA LEU A 119 7.07 -10.01 -4.63
C LEU A 119 6.90 -10.71 -3.26
N PHE A 120 5.68 -10.80 -2.73
CA PHE A 120 5.42 -11.59 -1.50
C PHE A 120 5.75 -13.08 -1.63
N LYS A 121 5.97 -13.60 -2.84
CA LYS A 121 6.47 -14.97 -3.06
C LYS A 121 7.87 -15.15 -2.48
N ASP A 122 8.75 -14.17 -2.74
CA ASP A 122 10.19 -14.31 -2.60
C ASP A 122 10.78 -13.44 -1.48
N TYR A 123 10.00 -12.45 -0.98
CA TYR A 123 10.48 -11.45 -0.04
C TYR A 123 9.63 -11.37 1.22
N ASP A 124 10.26 -10.90 2.29
CA ASP A 124 9.63 -10.72 3.59
C ASP A 124 8.54 -9.63 3.56
N GLY A 125 7.43 -9.89 4.25
CA GLY A 125 6.27 -9.00 4.27
C GLY A 125 6.53 -7.66 4.94
N LEU A 126 7.35 -7.61 6.01
CA LEU A 126 7.72 -6.37 6.70
C LEU A 126 8.55 -5.47 5.78
N MET A 127 9.51 -6.08 5.05
CA MET A 127 10.33 -5.37 4.07
C MET A 127 9.47 -4.75 2.96
N LEU A 128 8.57 -5.54 2.36
CA LEU A 128 7.69 -5.07 1.29
C LEU A 128 6.72 -4.00 1.77
N THR A 129 6.20 -4.13 2.99
CA THR A 129 5.33 -3.13 3.60
C THR A 129 6.07 -1.82 3.85
N THR A 130 7.28 -1.88 4.41
CA THR A 130 8.11 -0.69 4.66
C THR A 130 8.45 0.03 3.36
N LEU A 131 8.83 -0.75 2.33
CA LEU A 131 9.11 -0.25 0.99
C LEU A 131 7.87 0.40 0.35
N PHE A 132 6.71 -0.23 0.46
CA PHE A 132 5.45 0.32 -0.03
C PHE A 132 5.11 1.62 0.67
N MET A 133 5.16 1.65 2.00
CA MET A 133 4.88 2.84 2.81
C MET A 133 5.72 4.04 2.39
N ILE A 134 7.05 3.89 2.33
CA ILE A 134 7.92 5.03 2.02
C ILE A 134 7.65 5.57 0.60
N LYS A 135 7.33 4.71 -0.36
CA LYS A 135 6.95 5.15 -1.72
C LYS A 135 5.59 5.87 -1.73
N MET A 136 4.65 5.43 -0.92
CA MET A 136 3.31 6.03 -0.85
C MET A 136 3.29 7.42 -0.22
N THR A 137 4.36 7.86 0.50
CA THR A 137 4.47 9.22 1.02
C THR A 137 4.30 10.29 -0.08
N TYR A 138 4.72 9.97 -1.32
CA TYR A 138 4.52 10.85 -2.47
C TYR A 138 3.03 11.08 -2.76
N SER A 139 2.22 10.03 -2.73
CA SER A 139 0.79 10.09 -3.05
C SER A 139 -0.03 10.82 -1.98
N PHE A 140 0.50 10.93 -0.77
CA PHE A 140 -0.07 11.73 0.30
C PHE A 140 0.47 13.17 0.35
N GLY A 141 1.31 13.57 -0.62
CA GLY A 141 1.89 14.91 -0.69
C GLY A 141 2.97 15.20 0.37
N VAL A 142 3.46 14.17 1.06
CA VAL A 142 4.43 14.28 2.17
C VAL A 142 5.74 13.57 1.88
N ALA A 143 6.13 13.48 0.61
CA ALA A 143 7.39 12.83 0.22
C ALA A 143 8.59 13.46 0.94
N PRO A 144 9.47 12.66 1.59
CA PRO A 144 10.62 13.21 2.29
C PRO A 144 11.62 13.85 1.33
N ILE A 145 12.18 14.99 1.70
CA ILE A 145 13.26 15.63 0.95
C ILE A 145 14.58 14.93 1.30
N LEU A 146 15.09 14.07 0.43
CA LEU A 146 16.23 13.20 0.73
C LEU A 146 17.55 13.61 0.08
N LYS A 147 17.51 14.37 -1.03
CA LYS A 147 18.71 14.71 -1.82
C LYS A 147 19.48 15.91 -1.32
N LYS A 148 18.87 16.73 -0.46
CA LYS A 148 19.44 17.97 0.05
C LYS A 148 18.89 18.27 1.44
N CYS A 149 19.61 19.12 2.20
CA CYS A 149 19.14 19.60 3.49
C CYS A 149 17.84 20.40 3.34
N VAL A 150 16.79 20.03 4.07
CA VAL A 150 15.47 20.67 4.01
C VAL A 150 15.52 22.16 4.44
N ILE A 151 16.55 22.58 5.20
CA ILE A 151 16.67 23.95 5.72
C ILE A 151 17.48 24.86 4.77
N CYS A 152 18.66 24.40 4.30
CA CYS A 152 19.59 25.26 3.55
C CYS A 152 19.91 24.77 2.14
N ASN A 153 19.28 23.71 1.68
CA ASN A 153 19.50 23.05 0.38
C ASN A 153 20.91 22.50 0.16
N ASN A 154 21.76 22.40 1.19
CA ASN A 154 23.09 21.80 1.08
C ASN A 154 22.96 20.31 0.66
N PRO A 155 23.65 19.84 -0.41
CA PRO A 155 23.60 18.46 -0.85
C PRO A 155 24.31 17.48 0.11
N ASN A 156 25.22 17.96 0.96
CA ASN A 156 25.95 17.15 1.93
C ASN A 156 25.07 16.84 3.15
N THR A 157 24.22 15.84 3.03
CA THR A 157 23.29 15.44 4.09
C THR A 157 23.88 14.34 4.96
N MET A 158 23.66 14.45 6.27
CA MET A 158 24.25 13.59 7.31
C MET A 158 23.21 12.92 8.22
N TYR A 159 22.00 13.47 8.28
CA TYR A 159 20.96 13.04 9.21
C TYR A 159 19.61 12.99 8.54
N PHE A 160 18.73 12.12 9.06
CA PHE A 160 17.30 12.11 8.71
C PHE A 160 16.48 12.65 9.88
N SER A 161 15.61 13.59 9.61
CA SER A 161 14.68 14.18 10.59
C SER A 161 13.24 13.88 10.18
N ILE A 162 12.50 13.17 11.04
CA ILE A 162 11.07 13.00 10.87
C ILE A 162 10.39 14.37 10.94
N ARG A 163 10.67 15.12 11.99
CA ARG A 163 10.04 16.41 12.25
C ARG A 163 10.19 17.41 11.10
N ASP A 164 11.39 17.48 10.52
CA ASP A 164 11.67 18.43 9.44
C ASP A 164 11.30 17.86 8.04
N GLY A 165 10.82 16.62 7.95
CA GLY A 165 10.35 16.01 6.72
C GLY A 165 11.46 15.58 5.76
N GLY A 166 12.67 15.23 6.25
CA GLY A 166 13.73 14.77 5.35
C GLY A 166 15.15 14.90 5.88
N ALA A 167 16.09 15.08 4.95
CA ALA A 167 17.53 15.09 5.23
C ALA A 167 18.03 16.42 5.78
N LEU A 168 19.00 16.36 6.70
CA LEU A 168 19.69 17.51 7.28
C LEU A 168 21.20 17.42 7.06
N CYS A 169 21.87 18.56 6.86
CA CYS A 169 23.32 18.65 6.86
C CYS A 169 23.89 18.77 8.28
N GLY A 170 25.22 18.63 8.42
CA GLY A 170 25.90 18.70 9.70
C GLY A 170 25.66 19.96 10.51
N ASN A 171 25.38 21.11 9.84
CA ASN A 171 25.16 22.40 10.50
C ASN A 171 23.71 22.58 11.01
N HIS A 172 22.77 21.75 10.55
CA HIS A 172 21.35 21.90 10.86
C HIS A 172 20.77 20.71 11.66
N HIS A 173 21.62 19.76 12.10
CA HIS A 173 21.15 18.69 12.96
C HIS A 173 20.70 19.21 14.32
N LYS A 174 19.60 18.70 14.79
CA LYS A 174 19.02 18.98 16.11
C LYS A 174 19.00 17.70 16.94
N ARG A 175 18.48 17.77 18.15
CA ARG A 175 18.15 16.57 18.92
C ARG A 175 17.04 15.79 18.17
N GLU A 176 17.00 14.48 18.33
CA GLU A 176 15.99 13.59 17.73
C GLU A 176 16.10 13.46 16.19
N VAL A 177 17.30 13.23 15.72
CA VAL A 177 17.57 12.89 14.31
C VAL A 177 18.20 11.48 14.21
N PHE A 178 18.00 10.84 13.09
CA PHE A 178 18.65 9.58 12.76
C PHE A 178 19.96 9.85 12.01
N ASN A 179 20.93 8.97 12.21
CA ASN A 179 22.27 9.11 11.66
C ASN A 179 22.32 8.89 10.14
N LYS A 180 23.54 9.03 9.59
CA LYS A 180 23.79 8.89 8.15
C LYS A 180 23.41 7.50 7.61
N ASP A 181 23.64 6.44 8.37
CA ASP A 181 23.32 5.07 7.97
C ASP A 181 21.81 4.91 7.73
N ILE A 182 20.99 5.36 8.66
CA ILE A 182 19.53 5.36 8.51
C ILE A 182 19.07 6.24 7.35
N LEU A 183 19.66 7.43 7.18
CA LEU A 183 19.35 8.30 6.04
C LEU A 183 19.62 7.60 4.71
N ASP A 184 20.74 6.90 4.57
CA ASP A 184 21.11 6.22 3.33
C ASP A 184 20.20 5.02 3.05
N LYS A 185 19.83 4.24 4.07
CA LYS A 185 18.84 3.16 3.95
C LYS A 185 17.45 3.68 3.54
N ILE A 186 16.99 4.79 4.12
CA ILE A 186 15.72 5.43 3.73
C ILE A 186 15.79 5.93 2.28
N LYS A 187 16.93 6.52 1.85
CA LYS A 187 17.14 6.91 0.44
C LYS A 187 17.03 5.71 -0.48
N GLU A 188 17.69 4.60 -0.13
CA GLU A 188 17.65 3.40 -0.94
C GLU A 188 16.24 2.84 -1.07
N LEU A 189 15.51 2.68 0.03
CA LEU A 189 14.10 2.26 0.02
C LEU A 189 13.21 3.18 -0.83
N TYR A 190 13.44 4.50 -0.76
CA TYR A 190 12.64 5.46 -1.51
C TYR A 190 12.90 5.42 -3.00
N PHE A 191 14.19 5.32 -3.41
CA PHE A 191 14.61 5.43 -4.83
C PHE A 191 14.75 4.10 -5.56
N ILE A 192 14.80 2.95 -4.87
CA ILE A 192 14.92 1.64 -5.52
C ILE A 192 13.77 1.42 -6.53
N ASP A 193 14.11 0.96 -7.72
CA ASP A 193 13.13 0.58 -8.73
C ASP A 193 12.74 -0.89 -8.56
N ILE A 194 11.57 -1.14 -8.00
CA ILE A 194 11.09 -2.50 -7.72
C ILE A 194 10.79 -3.34 -8.97
N TYR A 195 10.83 -2.76 -10.15
CA TYR A 195 10.61 -3.45 -11.41
C TYR A 195 11.92 -3.93 -12.03
N ASN A 196 13.01 -3.17 -11.84
CA ASN A 196 14.29 -3.39 -12.52
C ASN A 196 15.44 -3.72 -11.55
N ASP A 197 15.37 -3.27 -10.30
CA ASP A 197 16.43 -3.49 -9.32
C ASP A 197 16.21 -4.79 -8.52
N SER A 198 17.32 -5.47 -8.15
CA SER A 198 17.25 -6.53 -7.15
C SER A 198 16.99 -5.93 -5.77
N LEU A 199 16.02 -6.50 -5.05
CA LEU A 199 15.74 -6.14 -3.66
C LEU A 199 16.68 -6.85 -2.67
N ASP A 200 17.62 -7.67 -3.13
CA ASP A 200 18.53 -8.42 -2.24
C ASP A 200 19.41 -7.51 -1.39
N LYS A 201 19.76 -6.33 -1.90
CA LYS A 201 20.54 -5.32 -1.16
C LYS A 201 19.90 -4.87 0.13
N ILE A 202 18.56 -4.82 0.17
CA ILE A 202 17.82 -4.34 1.34
C ILE A 202 17.37 -5.46 2.28
N LYS A 203 17.58 -6.74 1.93
CA LYS A 203 17.24 -7.88 2.80
C LYS A 203 18.00 -7.88 4.12
N GLU A 204 19.22 -7.34 4.13
CA GLU A 204 20.10 -7.33 5.30
C GLU A 204 19.83 -6.16 6.27
N TYR A 205 18.89 -5.26 5.92
CA TYR A 205 18.56 -4.12 6.77
C TYR A 205 17.71 -4.54 7.97
N ASP A 206 17.91 -3.86 9.10
CA ASP A 206 16.96 -3.95 10.21
C ASP A 206 15.60 -3.32 9.80
N MET A 207 14.74 -4.17 9.24
CA MET A 207 13.43 -3.74 8.78
C MET A 207 12.49 -3.35 9.92
N ILE A 208 12.71 -3.84 11.12
CA ILE A 208 11.90 -3.46 12.29
C ILE A 208 12.18 -2.00 12.63
N GLU A 209 13.46 -1.61 12.67
CA GLU A 209 13.84 -0.21 12.92
C GLU A 209 13.31 0.71 11.81
N LEU A 210 13.54 0.36 10.53
CA LEU A 210 13.09 1.15 9.39
C LEU A 210 11.56 1.27 9.33
N PHE A 211 10.82 0.20 9.59
CA PHE A 211 9.36 0.24 9.68
C PHE A 211 8.88 1.20 10.77
N ARG A 212 9.50 1.15 11.97
CA ARG A 212 9.17 2.07 13.06
C ARG A 212 9.42 3.53 12.67
N ILE A 213 10.54 3.82 12.01
CA ILE A 213 10.86 5.18 11.54
C ILE A 213 9.84 5.65 10.50
N VAL A 214 9.52 4.82 9.51
CA VAL A 214 8.54 5.15 8.46
C VAL A 214 7.14 5.32 9.06
N ASN A 215 6.77 4.49 10.03
CA ASN A 215 5.48 4.61 10.73
C ASN A 215 5.37 5.90 11.57
N LEU A 216 6.47 6.28 12.26
CA LEU A 216 6.56 7.58 12.95
C LEU A 216 6.48 8.76 11.95
N TYR A 217 7.07 8.60 10.76
CA TYR A 217 6.93 9.60 9.70
C TYR A 217 5.48 9.76 9.27
N TYR A 218 4.75 8.65 9.07
CA TYR A 218 3.32 8.68 8.76
C TYR A 218 2.51 9.38 9.85
N SER A 219 2.70 9.03 11.12
CA SER A 219 1.97 9.65 12.23
C SER A 219 2.28 11.14 12.41
N SER A 220 3.41 11.62 11.88
CA SER A 220 3.82 13.03 11.99
C SER A 220 3.38 13.89 10.80
N HIS A 221 3.20 13.30 9.62
CA HIS A 221 3.00 14.05 8.38
C HIS A 221 1.74 13.64 7.61
N VAL A 222 1.24 12.43 7.81
CA VAL A 222 0.02 11.94 7.16
C VAL A 222 -1.08 11.93 8.20
N ASP A 223 -2.12 12.73 8.01
CA ASP A 223 -3.29 12.76 8.91
C ASP A 223 -4.19 11.53 8.70
N ILE A 224 -3.58 10.34 8.86
CA ILE A 224 -4.25 9.05 8.66
C ILE A 224 -3.90 8.14 9.83
N TYR A 225 -4.94 7.68 10.53
CA TYR A 225 -4.78 6.64 11.54
C TYR A 225 -4.82 5.25 10.88
N LEU A 226 -3.70 4.53 10.95
CA LEU A 226 -3.56 3.14 10.49
C LEU A 226 -3.72 2.19 11.68
N LYS A 227 -4.81 1.44 11.70
CA LYS A 227 -5.17 0.56 12.83
C LYS A 227 -4.23 -0.63 12.99
N GLY A 228 -3.67 -1.13 11.89
CA GLY A 228 -2.83 -2.32 11.85
C GLY A 228 -1.41 -2.13 12.37
N ALA A 229 -0.92 -0.89 12.53
CA ALA A 229 0.49 -0.62 12.86
C ALA A 229 0.95 -1.26 14.17
N SER A 230 0.11 -1.25 15.20
CA SER A 230 0.44 -1.83 16.52
C SER A 230 0.46 -3.36 16.52
N SER A 231 -0.21 -4.00 15.57
CA SER A 231 -0.29 -5.48 15.47
C SER A 231 0.86 -6.10 14.69
N LEU A 232 1.65 -5.29 13.97
CA LEU A 232 2.71 -5.76 13.06
C LEU A 232 4.11 -5.82 13.70
N ILE A 233 4.28 -5.25 14.91
CA ILE A 233 5.59 -5.13 15.58
C ILE A 233 5.56 -5.93 16.89
N PHE A 234 5.45 -7.25 16.80
CA PHE A 234 5.65 -8.16 17.95
C PHE A 234 6.48 -9.38 17.55
#